data_b7a6f8aade6580a55866f7c25c73fb08
#
_entry.id   b7a6f8aade6580a55866f7c25c73fb08
#
_cell.length_a   1.000
_cell.length_b   1.000
_cell.length_c   1.000
_cell.angle_alpha   90.00
_cell.angle_beta   90.00
_cell.angle_gamma   90.00
#
_symmetry.space_group_name_H-M   'P 1'
#
loop_
_entity.id
_entity.type
_entity.pdbx_description
1 polymer ?
#
loop_
_entity_poly.entity_id
_entity_poly.type
_entity_poly.pdbx_seq_one_letter_code
_entity_poly.pdbx_strand_id
1 'polypeptide(L)'
;MRQAQASQAAGAASYAWREAAQTGDAANPACNLGGGQRCEHALVDAELNRRLYAYEQTVRGRFAGIVDVLKDISAHQHERDFAARAQRLAQDRLGYTLPHAMLDDAWVAGLDMKALHSHCIFESFQTSVAATPADQSPWLDRMPLTAGFFAACGYHTVDISPCADGRLQGLLPFVFRMAPNRNVYVKAYAGAVFDVEADVIDWTHRELERLSGGIPGGESQNYLKIAVYHYSSSHSSDHGCAAHGSNDKLATESALGRLNELRAAIENTYGVGAAPDVLLVGMDTDVDALRIHLPDARGDVNPYRYVETSALYRETLGLPRDAARARIAELVDTAGRADGWAQGDGRMREGMQALVLALAEANLSQIEYVIQHHAGRYAVIGHDEELICAGEAMSELQLRNLFYFAHLDTVEEGAADMDVGIKIFAGLNVRHGLPVPVLVHFHYSSRVPGARDRAVLRAKRVKAAIVARYPALAAQGLLNCRMAVSDRDGDERCAVIEEAVADAGH
;
A
#
# COMPACT_ATOMS: atom_id res chain seq x y z
N MET A 1 -5.02 26.01 18.35
CA MET A 1 -4.11 26.86 17.56
C MET A 1 -2.82 26.16 17.11
N ARG A 2 -2.14 25.35 17.94
CA ARG A 2 -0.91 24.62 17.51
C ARG A 2 -1.18 23.50 16.48
N GLN A 3 -2.34 22.84 16.50
CA GLN A 3 -2.73 21.82 15.50
C GLN A 3 -3.00 22.41 14.11
N ALA A 4 -3.47 23.67 14.03
CA ALA A 4 -3.70 24.34 12.76
C ALA A 4 -2.41 24.74 12.04
N GLN A 5 -1.32 24.98 12.77
CA GLN A 5 -0.02 25.32 12.18
C GLN A 5 0.74 24.11 11.65
N ALA A 6 0.62 22.94 12.30
CA ALA A 6 1.21 21.68 11.80
C ALA A 6 0.53 21.21 10.50
N SER A 7 -0.80 21.40 10.39
CA SER A 7 -1.57 21.10 9.18
C SER A 7 -1.24 22.03 8.00
N GLN A 8 -0.82 23.29 8.26
CA GLN A 8 -0.38 24.20 7.20
C GLN A 8 1.00 23.83 6.62
N ALA A 9 1.89 23.29 7.45
CA ALA A 9 3.21 22.86 7.01
C ALA A 9 3.14 21.60 6.11
N ALA A 10 2.26 20.66 6.41
CA ALA A 10 2.07 19.44 5.61
C ALA A 10 1.50 19.73 4.21
N GLY A 11 0.53 20.66 4.11
CA GLY A 11 -0.07 21.03 2.82
C GLY A 11 0.86 21.85 1.92
N ALA A 12 1.75 22.66 2.50
CA ALA A 12 2.76 23.42 1.75
C ALA A 12 3.90 22.49 1.26
N ALA A 13 4.20 21.43 2.00
CA ALA A 13 5.23 20.47 1.64
C ALA A 13 4.83 19.61 0.44
N SER A 14 3.56 19.22 0.29
CA SER A 14 3.08 18.43 -0.85
C SER A 14 3.13 19.21 -2.18
N TYR A 15 2.88 20.52 -2.14
CA TYR A 15 3.02 21.39 -3.32
C TYR A 15 4.49 21.70 -3.66
N ALA A 16 5.33 21.93 -2.66
CA ALA A 16 6.74 22.21 -2.87
C ALA A 16 7.50 21.01 -3.46
N TRP A 17 7.04 19.78 -3.21
CA TRP A 17 7.64 18.57 -3.80
C TRP A 17 7.33 18.46 -5.30
N ARG A 18 6.11 18.78 -5.74
CA ARG A 18 5.76 18.81 -7.17
C ARG A 18 6.63 19.80 -7.97
N GLU A 19 7.03 20.91 -7.34
CA GLU A 19 7.99 21.86 -7.95
C GLU A 19 9.45 21.40 -7.85
N ALA A 20 9.85 20.77 -6.73
CA ALA A 20 11.23 20.33 -6.51
C ALA A 20 11.62 19.08 -7.31
N ALA A 21 10.65 18.21 -7.66
CA ALA A 21 10.89 17.07 -8.55
C ALA A 21 11.22 17.49 -10.00
N GLN A 22 10.90 18.74 -10.38
CA GLN A 22 11.22 19.31 -11.70
C GLN A 22 12.58 20.02 -11.76
N THR A 23 13.22 20.30 -10.62
CA THR A 23 14.55 20.94 -10.57
C THR A 23 15.59 19.98 -10.04
N GLY A 24 16.22 19.23 -10.95
CA GLY A 24 17.15 18.14 -10.69
C GLY A 24 18.52 18.53 -10.14
N ASP A 25 18.62 19.35 -9.10
CA ASP A 25 19.90 19.70 -8.48
C ASP A 25 19.81 19.75 -6.96
N ALA A 26 20.03 18.60 -6.30
CA ALA A 26 20.41 18.58 -4.89
C ALA A 26 21.39 17.43 -4.62
N ALA A 27 22.63 17.77 -4.37
CA ALA A 27 23.68 16.84 -3.96
C ALA A 27 23.28 16.06 -2.69
N ASN A 28 23.38 14.73 -2.77
CA ASN A 28 23.07 13.81 -1.68
C ASN A 28 24.11 13.95 -0.53
N PRO A 29 23.74 14.37 0.69
CA PRO A 29 24.68 14.52 1.80
C PRO A 29 25.22 13.20 2.36
N ALA A 30 24.66 12.03 2.01
CA ALA A 30 25.08 10.74 2.54
C ALA A 30 26.26 10.11 1.78
N CYS A 31 26.67 10.63 0.63
CA CYS A 31 27.79 10.13 -0.17
C CYS A 31 28.93 11.14 -0.34
N ASN A 32 29.28 11.90 0.69
CA ASN A 32 30.52 12.71 0.69
C ASN A 32 31.72 11.91 1.24
N LEU A 33 31.99 10.77 0.61
CA LEU A 33 33.31 10.12 0.65
C LEU A 33 34.04 10.52 -0.64
N GLY A 34 34.81 11.58 -0.57
CA GLY A 34 35.71 12.15 -1.56
C GLY A 34 35.71 11.54 -2.97
N GLY A 35 35.11 12.25 -3.93
CA GLY A 35 35.32 12.01 -5.37
C GLY A 35 34.20 11.25 -6.07
N GLY A 36 33.06 11.91 -6.39
CA GLY A 36 32.26 11.65 -7.60
C GLY A 36 31.70 10.25 -7.93
N GLN A 37 32.02 9.21 -7.19
CA GLN A 37 31.50 7.87 -7.38
C GLN A 37 30.28 7.62 -6.47
N ARG A 38 29.14 7.31 -7.09
CA ARG A 38 27.97 6.78 -6.39
C ARG A 38 28.37 5.45 -5.74
N CYS A 39 28.37 5.39 -4.41
CA CYS A 39 28.58 4.13 -3.70
C CYS A 39 27.31 3.29 -3.90
N GLU A 40 27.36 2.31 -4.79
CA GLU A 40 26.30 1.30 -4.91
C GLU A 40 26.58 0.17 -3.92
N HIS A 41 25.58 -0.22 -3.15
CA HIS A 41 25.69 -1.35 -2.24
C HIS A 41 25.75 -2.66 -3.04
N ALA A 42 26.69 -3.56 -2.73
CA ALA A 42 26.98 -4.77 -3.53
C ALA A 42 25.79 -5.77 -3.62
N LEU A 43 24.83 -5.70 -2.70
CA LEU A 43 23.62 -6.55 -2.70
C LEU A 43 22.41 -5.90 -3.41
N VAL A 44 22.49 -4.65 -3.79
CA VAL A 44 21.40 -3.93 -4.45
C VAL A 44 21.20 -4.40 -5.88
N ASP A 45 19.95 -4.58 -6.28
CA ASP A 45 19.56 -4.75 -7.68
C ASP A 45 19.24 -3.38 -8.31
N ALA A 46 20.30 -2.72 -8.83
CA ALA A 46 20.17 -1.41 -9.46
C ALA A 46 19.28 -1.43 -10.72
N GLU A 47 19.21 -2.55 -11.44
CA GLU A 47 18.34 -2.68 -12.62
C GLU A 47 16.86 -2.73 -12.19
N LEU A 48 16.55 -3.49 -11.16
CA LEU A 48 15.20 -3.51 -10.60
C LEU A 48 14.79 -2.11 -10.09
N ASN A 49 15.70 -1.40 -9.41
CA ASN A 49 15.44 -0.03 -8.96
C ASN A 49 15.11 0.91 -10.13
N ARG A 50 15.85 0.83 -11.24
CA ARG A 50 15.58 1.65 -12.44
C ARG A 50 14.21 1.33 -13.05
N ARG A 51 13.81 0.06 -13.13
CA ARG A 51 12.51 -0.37 -13.65
C ARG A 51 11.37 0.10 -12.75
N LEU A 52 11.51 -0.04 -11.44
CA LEU A 52 10.52 0.45 -10.47
C LEU A 52 10.39 1.98 -10.52
N TYR A 53 11.48 2.71 -10.68
CA TYR A 53 11.44 4.15 -10.84
C TYR A 53 10.74 4.58 -12.12
N ALA A 54 11.03 3.95 -13.24
CA ALA A 54 10.33 4.22 -14.51
C ALA A 54 8.82 3.96 -14.40
N TYR A 55 8.45 2.88 -13.71
CA TYR A 55 7.04 2.59 -13.40
C TYR A 55 6.42 3.67 -12.53
N GLU A 56 7.05 4.04 -11.42
CA GLU A 56 6.56 5.10 -10.54
C GLU A 56 6.32 6.40 -11.31
N GLN A 57 7.31 6.82 -12.11
CA GLN A 57 7.18 8.05 -12.92
C GLN A 57 6.03 7.95 -13.93
N THR A 58 5.86 6.81 -14.58
CA THR A 58 4.78 6.58 -15.54
C THR A 58 3.41 6.69 -14.87
N VAL A 59 3.22 6.05 -13.71
CA VAL A 59 1.94 6.08 -13.00
C VAL A 59 1.67 7.48 -12.45
N ARG A 60 2.63 8.08 -11.73
CA ARG A 60 2.46 9.43 -11.17
C ARG A 60 2.20 10.48 -12.26
N GLY A 61 2.83 10.32 -13.42
CA GLY A 61 2.63 11.23 -14.56
C GLY A 61 1.18 11.30 -15.04
N ARG A 62 0.37 10.25 -14.82
CA ARG A 62 -1.05 10.24 -15.18
C ARG A 62 -1.93 11.05 -14.24
N PHE A 63 -1.49 11.27 -13.00
CA PHE A 63 -2.20 12.10 -12.02
C PHE A 63 -1.68 13.53 -12.01
N ALA A 64 -0.40 13.70 -12.37
CA ALA A 64 0.22 15.01 -12.41
C ALA A 64 -0.50 15.95 -13.40
N GLY A 65 -0.81 17.15 -12.95
CA GLY A 65 -1.40 18.17 -13.79
C GLY A 65 -2.92 18.09 -13.97
N ILE A 66 -3.65 17.12 -13.41
CA ILE A 66 -5.13 17.05 -13.48
C ILE A 66 -5.74 18.37 -13.06
N VAL A 67 -5.35 18.92 -11.91
CA VAL A 67 -5.89 20.18 -11.39
C VAL A 67 -5.64 21.34 -12.33
N ASP A 68 -4.45 21.41 -12.94
CA ASP A 68 -4.11 22.52 -13.86
C ASP A 68 -4.85 22.38 -15.20
N VAL A 69 -5.02 21.16 -15.71
CA VAL A 69 -5.87 20.93 -16.90
C VAL A 69 -7.31 21.33 -16.64
N LEU A 70 -7.86 20.98 -15.48
CA LEU A 70 -9.22 21.34 -15.11
C LEU A 70 -9.39 22.86 -14.93
N LYS A 71 -8.39 23.58 -14.39
CA LYS A 71 -8.40 25.06 -14.35
C LYS A 71 -8.41 25.65 -15.75
N ASP A 72 -7.56 25.13 -16.66
CA ASP A 72 -7.53 25.60 -18.05
C ASP A 72 -8.87 25.33 -18.75
N ILE A 73 -9.48 24.16 -18.54
CA ILE A 73 -10.82 23.87 -19.07
C ILE A 73 -11.84 24.87 -18.51
N SER A 74 -11.86 25.08 -17.20
CA SER A 74 -12.80 25.99 -16.55
C SER A 74 -12.68 27.44 -17.04
N ALA A 75 -11.47 27.89 -17.36
CA ALA A 75 -11.24 29.24 -17.87
C ALA A 75 -11.95 29.53 -19.21
N HIS A 76 -12.29 28.48 -19.96
CA HIS A 76 -12.93 28.57 -21.28
C HIS A 76 -14.41 28.20 -21.28
N GLN A 77 -15.04 27.95 -20.13
CA GLN A 77 -16.40 27.41 -20.02
C GLN A 77 -17.50 28.29 -20.70
N HIS A 78 -17.26 29.57 -20.96
CA HIS A 78 -18.20 30.49 -21.59
C HIS A 78 -17.93 30.70 -23.10
N GLU A 79 -16.97 29.96 -23.68
CA GLU A 79 -16.70 30.03 -25.12
C GLU A 79 -17.70 29.15 -25.91
N ARG A 80 -18.03 29.57 -27.15
CA ARG A 80 -19.03 28.86 -27.99
C ARG A 80 -18.62 27.41 -28.33
N ASP A 81 -17.30 27.15 -28.44
CA ASP A 81 -16.74 25.84 -28.76
C ASP A 81 -16.18 25.12 -27.52
N PHE A 82 -16.66 25.51 -26.34
CA PHE A 82 -16.16 25.07 -25.06
C PHE A 82 -16.02 23.51 -24.98
N ALA A 83 -17.10 22.77 -25.27
CA ALA A 83 -17.08 21.32 -25.15
C ALA A 83 -15.99 20.66 -26.03
N ALA A 84 -15.86 21.13 -27.29
CA ALA A 84 -14.83 20.62 -28.20
C ALA A 84 -13.42 20.99 -27.75
N ARG A 85 -13.25 22.17 -27.15
CA ARG A 85 -11.96 22.60 -26.59
C ARG A 85 -11.59 21.83 -25.34
N ALA A 86 -12.55 21.65 -24.44
CA ALA A 86 -12.37 20.84 -23.22
C ALA A 86 -11.95 19.40 -23.57
N GLN A 87 -12.60 18.78 -24.55
CA GLN A 87 -12.25 17.44 -25.03
C GLN A 87 -10.83 17.39 -25.60
N ARG A 88 -10.42 18.39 -26.42
CA ARG A 88 -9.03 18.44 -26.93
C ARG A 88 -8.02 18.59 -25.80
N LEU A 89 -8.24 19.51 -24.85
CA LEU A 89 -7.34 19.70 -23.71
C LEU A 89 -7.21 18.42 -22.86
N ALA A 90 -8.32 17.74 -22.58
CA ALA A 90 -8.32 16.50 -21.83
C ALA A 90 -7.57 15.39 -22.61
N GLN A 91 -7.89 15.21 -23.90
CA GLN A 91 -7.23 14.19 -24.72
C GLN A 91 -5.71 14.45 -24.85
N ASP A 92 -5.31 15.70 -25.08
CA ASP A 92 -3.89 16.04 -25.31
C ASP A 92 -3.05 15.95 -24.04
N ARG A 93 -3.62 16.29 -22.88
CA ARG A 93 -2.87 16.42 -21.63
C ARG A 93 -3.11 15.31 -20.62
N LEU A 94 -4.30 14.67 -20.63
CA LEU A 94 -4.65 13.58 -19.72
C LEU A 94 -4.70 12.22 -20.43
N GLY A 95 -4.82 12.21 -21.77
CA GLY A 95 -4.83 10.98 -22.58
C GLY A 95 -6.21 10.31 -22.71
N TYR A 96 -7.28 10.96 -22.23
CA TYR A 96 -8.67 10.49 -22.34
C TYR A 96 -9.65 11.64 -22.54
N THR A 97 -10.89 11.32 -22.93
CA THR A 97 -11.98 12.28 -23.10
C THR A 97 -12.83 12.38 -21.83
N LEU A 98 -13.48 13.53 -21.63
CA LEU A 98 -14.42 13.74 -20.54
C LEU A 98 -15.84 13.32 -20.94
N PRO A 99 -16.70 12.90 -20.02
CA PRO A 99 -18.11 12.61 -20.31
C PRO A 99 -18.83 13.85 -20.86
N HIS A 100 -19.53 13.70 -21.97
CA HIS A 100 -20.28 14.81 -22.57
C HIS A 100 -21.28 15.43 -21.59
N ALA A 101 -21.97 14.62 -20.81
CA ALA A 101 -22.92 15.08 -19.80
C ALA A 101 -22.33 16.02 -18.75
N MET A 102 -21.01 15.99 -18.52
CA MET A 102 -20.33 16.93 -17.61
C MET A 102 -19.99 18.27 -18.27
N LEU A 103 -20.08 18.35 -19.60
CA LEU A 103 -19.68 19.53 -20.38
C LEU A 103 -20.87 20.25 -21.03
N ASP A 104 -21.95 19.55 -21.34
CA ASP A 104 -23.02 20.03 -22.20
C ASP A 104 -23.76 21.26 -21.63
N ASP A 105 -24.02 21.27 -20.32
CA ASP A 105 -24.71 22.36 -19.65
C ASP A 105 -23.78 23.35 -18.92
N ALA A 106 -22.47 23.21 -19.10
CA ALA A 106 -21.47 23.92 -18.31
C ALA A 106 -21.59 25.44 -18.40
N TRP A 107 -21.99 25.99 -19.56
CA TRP A 107 -22.13 27.42 -19.78
C TRP A 107 -23.35 28.03 -19.06
N VAL A 108 -24.38 27.21 -18.75
CA VAL A 108 -25.60 27.63 -18.03
C VAL A 108 -25.49 27.35 -16.55
N ALA A 109 -25.14 26.12 -16.19
CA ALA A 109 -25.11 25.65 -14.84
C ALA A 109 -23.75 25.85 -14.13
N GLY A 110 -22.70 26.12 -14.91
CA GLY A 110 -21.30 26.06 -14.47
C GLY A 110 -20.76 24.64 -14.49
N LEU A 111 -19.44 24.51 -14.52
CA LEU A 111 -18.77 23.21 -14.44
C LEU A 111 -18.81 22.67 -13.00
N ASP A 112 -19.26 21.44 -12.83
CA ASP A 112 -19.04 20.74 -11.57
C ASP A 112 -17.58 20.27 -11.50
N MET A 113 -16.72 21.17 -11.02
CA MET A 113 -15.29 20.94 -10.88
C MET A 113 -14.97 19.80 -9.93
N LYS A 114 -15.83 19.49 -8.94
CA LYS A 114 -15.65 18.40 -7.99
C LYS A 114 -15.91 17.05 -8.66
N ALA A 115 -17.01 16.95 -9.41
CA ALA A 115 -17.31 15.76 -10.19
C ALA A 115 -16.25 15.49 -11.26
N LEU A 116 -15.82 16.53 -12.00
CA LEU A 116 -14.76 16.44 -12.99
C LEU A 116 -13.43 15.99 -12.39
N HIS A 117 -13.03 16.56 -11.26
CA HIS A 117 -11.80 16.15 -10.57
C HIS A 117 -11.83 14.66 -10.21
N SER A 118 -12.90 14.22 -9.53
CA SER A 118 -13.03 12.81 -9.16
C SER A 118 -13.06 11.88 -10.38
N HIS A 119 -13.76 12.30 -11.45
CA HIS A 119 -13.77 11.54 -12.70
C HIS A 119 -12.35 11.38 -13.25
N CYS A 120 -11.57 12.45 -13.33
CA CYS A 120 -10.19 12.40 -13.82
C CYS A 120 -9.28 11.50 -12.97
N ILE A 121 -9.42 11.55 -11.63
CA ILE A 121 -8.69 10.65 -10.73
C ILE A 121 -9.05 9.18 -11.02
N PHE A 122 -10.34 8.86 -11.15
CA PHE A 122 -10.77 7.48 -11.44
C PHE A 122 -10.32 6.99 -12.81
N GLU A 123 -10.40 7.81 -13.86
CA GLU A 123 -9.92 7.45 -15.20
C GLU A 123 -8.41 7.22 -15.23
N SER A 124 -7.63 8.10 -14.58
CA SER A 124 -6.18 7.94 -14.46
C SER A 124 -5.82 6.67 -13.69
N PHE A 125 -6.56 6.34 -12.63
CA PHE A 125 -6.37 5.10 -11.86
C PHE A 125 -6.71 3.88 -12.72
N GLN A 126 -7.88 3.84 -13.35
CA GLN A 126 -8.32 2.72 -14.19
C GLN A 126 -7.39 2.49 -15.38
N THR A 127 -6.96 3.57 -16.05
CA THR A 127 -5.97 3.50 -17.13
C THR A 127 -4.64 2.91 -16.63
N SER A 128 -4.22 3.28 -15.41
CA SER A 128 -3.00 2.75 -14.82
C SER A 128 -3.11 1.25 -14.49
N VAL A 129 -4.25 0.81 -13.97
CA VAL A 129 -4.53 -0.63 -13.74
C VAL A 129 -4.53 -1.41 -15.05
N ALA A 130 -5.20 -0.90 -16.08
CA ALA A 130 -5.26 -1.56 -17.39
C ALA A 130 -3.89 -1.65 -18.06
N ALA A 131 -3.04 -0.63 -17.90
CA ALA A 131 -1.71 -0.58 -18.50
C ALA A 131 -0.65 -1.41 -17.76
N THR A 132 -0.93 -1.84 -16.52
CA THR A 132 0.04 -2.56 -15.68
C THR A 132 -0.60 -3.80 -15.06
N PRO A 133 -0.93 -4.83 -15.83
CA PRO A 133 -1.39 -6.10 -15.30
C PRO A 133 -0.33 -6.72 -14.37
N ALA A 134 -0.77 -7.32 -13.27
CA ALA A 134 0.14 -7.89 -12.27
C ALA A 134 1.07 -8.97 -12.85
N ASP A 135 0.58 -9.77 -13.79
CA ASP A 135 1.31 -10.83 -14.48
C ASP A 135 2.25 -10.33 -15.59
N GLN A 136 2.20 -9.05 -15.94
CA GLN A 136 3.02 -8.40 -16.96
C GLN A 136 3.87 -7.26 -16.40
N SER A 137 3.97 -7.18 -15.08
CA SER A 137 4.77 -6.15 -14.42
C SER A 137 6.24 -6.25 -14.83
N PRO A 138 6.86 -5.12 -15.27
CA PRO A 138 8.19 -5.15 -15.87
C PRO A 138 9.33 -5.51 -14.92
N TRP A 139 9.02 -5.75 -13.64
CA TRP A 139 9.97 -6.14 -12.60
C TRP A 139 9.79 -7.57 -12.08
N LEU A 140 8.75 -8.29 -12.55
CA LEU A 140 8.32 -9.56 -11.98
C LEU A 140 9.41 -10.63 -12.04
N ASP A 141 10.16 -10.68 -13.13
CA ASP A 141 11.26 -11.63 -13.38
C ASP A 141 12.47 -11.42 -12.44
N ARG A 142 12.53 -10.30 -11.76
CA ARG A 142 13.66 -9.93 -10.88
C ARG A 142 13.31 -9.93 -9.39
N MET A 143 12.06 -10.21 -9.02
CA MET A 143 11.66 -10.24 -7.61
C MET A 143 12.27 -11.46 -6.91
N PRO A 144 13.02 -11.28 -5.81
CA PRO A 144 13.65 -12.40 -5.11
C PRO A 144 12.64 -13.24 -4.31
N LEU A 145 11.59 -12.61 -3.74
CA LEU A 145 10.59 -13.30 -2.92
C LEU A 145 9.43 -13.77 -3.80
N THR A 146 9.54 -14.98 -4.30
CA THR A 146 8.56 -15.63 -5.20
C THR A 146 7.75 -16.69 -4.46
N ALA A 147 6.70 -17.22 -5.10
CA ALA A 147 5.94 -18.37 -4.58
C ALA A 147 6.86 -19.57 -4.30
N GLY A 148 7.83 -19.85 -5.18
CA GLY A 148 8.82 -20.92 -4.97
C GLY A 148 9.73 -20.66 -3.78
N PHE A 149 10.11 -19.42 -3.53
CA PHE A 149 10.87 -19.05 -2.33
C PHE A 149 10.08 -19.33 -1.05
N PHE A 150 8.80 -18.92 -0.98
CA PHE A 150 7.97 -19.19 0.19
C PHE A 150 7.75 -20.69 0.42
N ALA A 151 7.51 -21.44 -0.65
CA ALA A 151 7.41 -22.90 -0.56
C ALA A 151 8.70 -23.53 -0.01
N ALA A 152 9.87 -23.06 -0.45
CA ALA A 152 11.16 -23.50 0.07
C ALA A 152 11.38 -23.15 1.55
N CYS A 153 10.77 -22.04 2.03
CA CYS A 153 10.73 -21.69 3.45
C CYS A 153 9.69 -22.49 4.26
N GLY A 154 8.90 -23.34 3.60
CA GLY A 154 7.85 -24.14 4.24
C GLY A 154 6.51 -23.43 4.37
N TYR A 155 6.26 -22.35 3.61
CA TYR A 155 5.01 -21.58 3.65
C TYR A 155 4.13 -21.83 2.42
N HIS A 156 2.87 -22.24 2.67
CA HIS A 156 1.86 -22.39 1.60
C HIS A 156 1.04 -21.12 1.38
N THR A 157 0.90 -20.29 2.41
CA THR A 157 0.15 -19.03 2.35
C THR A 157 0.91 -17.97 3.14
N VAL A 158 0.95 -16.76 2.60
CA VAL A 158 1.49 -15.56 3.26
C VAL A 158 0.36 -14.53 3.31
N ASP A 159 -0.09 -14.19 4.50
CA ASP A 159 -1.11 -13.17 4.75
C ASP A 159 -0.46 -11.95 5.41
N ILE A 160 -0.57 -10.81 4.77
CA ILE A 160 0.11 -9.58 5.17
C ILE A 160 -0.94 -8.53 5.53
N SER A 161 -0.90 -8.06 6.77
CA SER A 161 -1.76 -6.98 7.25
C SER A 161 -0.94 -5.71 7.54
N PRO A 162 -0.74 -4.84 6.54
CA PRO A 162 -0.12 -3.54 6.75
C PRO A 162 -1.12 -2.54 7.33
N CYS A 163 -0.59 -1.43 7.86
CA CYS A 163 -1.41 -0.25 8.06
C CYS A 163 -2.02 0.24 6.74
N ALA A 164 -3.25 0.78 6.80
CA ALA A 164 -3.99 1.31 5.66
C ALA A 164 -3.37 2.58 5.04
N ASP A 165 -2.40 3.18 5.72
CA ASP A 165 -1.69 4.40 5.33
C ASP A 165 -1.08 4.29 3.93
N GLY A 166 -1.25 5.33 3.09
CA GLY A 166 -0.76 5.34 1.72
C GLY A 166 0.76 5.19 1.60
N ARG A 167 1.52 5.53 2.66
CA ARG A 167 2.98 5.32 2.69
C ARG A 167 3.37 3.83 2.69
N LEU A 168 2.44 2.93 3.08
CA LEU A 168 2.62 1.48 3.03
C LEU A 168 2.11 0.86 1.72
N GLN A 169 1.48 1.62 0.85
CA GLN A 169 1.17 1.12 -0.50
C GLN A 169 2.48 0.94 -1.28
N GLY A 170 2.54 -0.08 -2.09
CA GLY A 170 3.83 -0.47 -2.70
C GLY A 170 4.71 -1.35 -1.82
N LEU A 171 4.21 -1.80 -0.66
CA LEU A 171 4.95 -2.67 0.27
C LEU A 171 5.55 -3.89 -0.43
N LEU A 172 4.77 -4.60 -1.26
CA LEU A 172 5.23 -5.82 -1.92
C LEU A 172 6.34 -5.53 -2.94
N PRO A 173 6.12 -4.72 -4.02
CA PRO A 173 7.11 -4.57 -5.06
C PRO A 173 8.32 -3.72 -4.64
N PHE A 174 8.13 -2.72 -3.78
CA PHE A 174 9.20 -1.79 -3.42
C PHE A 174 9.93 -2.22 -2.15
N VAL A 175 9.22 -2.39 -1.04
CA VAL A 175 9.83 -2.58 0.28
C VAL A 175 10.28 -4.02 0.50
N PHE A 176 9.42 -4.98 0.16
CA PHE A 176 9.68 -6.42 0.34
C PHE A 176 10.33 -7.08 -0.88
N ARG A 177 10.27 -6.43 -2.06
CA ARG A 177 10.74 -7.05 -3.32
C ARG A 177 10.08 -8.41 -3.55
N MET A 178 8.78 -8.47 -3.32
CA MET A 178 7.96 -9.67 -3.37
C MET A 178 7.11 -9.69 -4.64
N ALA A 179 7.17 -10.80 -5.36
CA ALA A 179 6.33 -11.00 -6.54
C ALA A 179 4.88 -11.25 -6.11
N PRO A 180 3.89 -10.54 -6.71
CA PRO A 180 2.49 -10.89 -6.52
C PRO A 180 2.25 -12.35 -6.93
N ASN A 181 1.55 -13.10 -6.10
CA ASN A 181 1.16 -14.48 -6.43
C ASN A 181 -0.12 -14.84 -5.65
N ARG A 182 -0.80 -15.91 -6.10
CA ARG A 182 -2.10 -16.32 -5.54
C ARG A 182 -2.08 -16.76 -4.07
N ASN A 183 -0.90 -16.97 -3.51
CA ASN A 183 -0.74 -17.41 -2.13
C ASN A 183 -0.31 -16.26 -1.21
N VAL A 184 -0.17 -15.05 -1.74
CA VAL A 184 0.11 -13.83 -0.99
C VAL A 184 -1.14 -12.95 -0.97
N TYR A 185 -1.61 -12.65 0.22
CA TYR A 185 -2.78 -11.82 0.47
C TYR A 185 -2.36 -10.55 1.20
N VAL A 186 -2.97 -9.43 0.84
CA VAL A 186 -2.74 -8.15 1.52
C VAL A 186 -4.09 -7.61 1.97
N LYS A 187 -4.21 -7.38 3.28
CA LYS A 187 -5.40 -6.81 3.91
C LYS A 187 -4.95 -5.67 4.79
N ALA A 188 -5.15 -4.43 4.34
CA ALA A 188 -4.70 -3.25 5.07
C ALA A 188 -5.78 -2.75 6.03
N TYR A 189 -5.38 -2.50 7.27
CA TYR A 189 -6.25 -2.01 8.34
C TYR A 189 -5.63 -0.79 9.01
N ALA A 190 -6.44 0.14 9.49
CA ALA A 190 -5.93 1.30 10.22
C ALA A 190 -5.10 0.85 11.43
N GLY A 191 -3.83 1.30 11.49
CA GLY A 191 -2.91 0.90 12.56
C GLY A 191 -2.41 -0.54 12.52
N ALA A 192 -2.62 -1.27 11.41
CA ALA A 192 -2.37 -2.72 11.30
C ALA A 192 -3.18 -3.56 12.30
N VAL A 193 -4.34 -3.07 12.75
CA VAL A 193 -5.23 -3.74 13.69
C VAL A 193 -6.24 -4.60 12.92
N PHE A 194 -5.76 -5.73 12.41
CA PHE A 194 -6.57 -6.62 11.58
C PHE A 194 -7.67 -7.36 12.37
N ASP A 195 -8.70 -7.81 11.66
CA ASP A 195 -9.80 -8.58 12.22
C ASP A 195 -9.37 -10.04 12.44
N VAL A 196 -9.29 -10.43 13.72
CA VAL A 196 -8.86 -11.77 14.12
C VAL A 196 -9.88 -12.84 13.74
N GLU A 197 -11.19 -12.55 13.83
CA GLU A 197 -12.24 -13.54 13.49
C GLU A 197 -12.24 -13.83 11.99
N ALA A 198 -12.17 -12.79 11.16
CA ALA A 198 -12.06 -12.94 9.71
C ALA A 198 -10.78 -13.70 9.31
N ASP A 199 -9.66 -13.41 9.96
CA ASP A 199 -8.39 -14.11 9.70
C ASP A 199 -8.39 -15.57 10.15
N VAL A 200 -9.10 -15.93 11.23
CA VAL A 200 -9.31 -17.35 11.63
C VAL A 200 -10.11 -18.10 10.55
N ILE A 201 -11.14 -17.47 10.00
CA ILE A 201 -11.95 -18.03 8.90
C ILE A 201 -11.07 -18.25 7.67
N ASP A 202 -10.29 -17.25 7.28
CA ASP A 202 -9.40 -17.36 6.13
C ASP A 202 -8.32 -18.42 6.32
N TRP A 203 -7.71 -18.47 7.51
CA TRP A 203 -6.76 -19.54 7.85
C TRP A 203 -7.41 -20.92 7.70
N THR A 204 -8.63 -21.09 8.22
CA THR A 204 -9.36 -22.36 8.10
C THR A 204 -9.60 -22.75 6.65
N HIS A 205 -10.03 -21.81 5.81
CA HIS A 205 -10.23 -22.07 4.39
C HIS A 205 -8.93 -22.47 3.69
N ARG A 206 -7.82 -21.79 3.98
CA ARG A 206 -6.50 -22.12 3.41
C ARG A 206 -5.96 -23.47 3.85
N GLU A 207 -6.18 -23.84 5.11
CA GLU A 207 -5.82 -25.18 5.59
C GLU A 207 -6.66 -26.27 4.91
N LEU A 208 -7.96 -26.06 4.72
CA LEU A 208 -8.81 -26.97 3.96
C LEU A 208 -8.36 -27.10 2.50
N GLU A 209 -8.01 -26.00 1.84
CA GLU A 209 -7.46 -26.00 0.48
C GLU A 209 -6.11 -26.77 0.44
N ARG A 210 -5.22 -26.56 1.39
CA ARG A 210 -3.96 -27.28 1.52
C ARG A 210 -4.18 -28.78 1.68
N LEU A 211 -5.05 -29.17 2.61
CA LEU A 211 -5.36 -30.59 2.89
C LEU A 211 -6.03 -31.28 1.71
N SER A 212 -6.81 -30.55 0.92
CA SER A 212 -7.44 -31.08 -0.30
C SER A 212 -6.49 -31.13 -1.50
N GLY A 213 -5.23 -30.69 -1.36
CA GLY A 213 -4.26 -30.61 -2.45
C GLY A 213 -4.51 -29.46 -3.42
N GLY A 214 -5.37 -28.48 -3.06
CA GLY A 214 -5.69 -27.33 -3.89
C GLY A 214 -4.62 -26.24 -3.91
N ILE A 215 -3.69 -26.24 -2.96
CA ILE A 215 -2.58 -25.28 -2.91
C ILE A 215 -1.38 -25.83 -3.66
N PRO A 216 -0.87 -25.14 -4.69
CA PRO A 216 0.33 -25.56 -5.41
C PRO A 216 1.54 -25.63 -4.47
N GLY A 217 2.34 -26.67 -4.61
CA GLY A 217 3.53 -26.89 -3.77
C GLY A 217 3.31 -27.72 -2.52
N GLY A 218 2.31 -28.57 -2.50
CA GLY A 218 1.77 -29.48 -1.46
C GLY A 218 2.66 -30.06 -0.34
N GLU A 219 3.96 -29.78 -0.36
CA GLU A 219 4.90 -30.12 0.72
C GLU A 219 5.03 -28.99 1.76
N SER A 220 4.57 -27.77 1.45
CA SER A 220 4.59 -26.63 2.39
C SER A 220 3.56 -26.81 3.48
N GLN A 221 3.95 -26.65 4.74
CA GLN A 221 3.12 -27.04 5.87
C GLN A 221 2.58 -25.89 6.70
N ASN A 222 3.09 -24.66 6.51
CA ASN A 222 2.79 -23.56 7.40
C ASN A 222 2.05 -22.42 6.69
N TYR A 223 1.15 -21.78 7.43
CA TYR A 223 0.59 -20.46 7.11
C TYR A 223 1.45 -19.41 7.80
N LEU A 224 1.76 -18.31 7.11
CA LEU A 224 2.50 -17.18 7.66
C LEU A 224 1.61 -15.95 7.73
N LYS A 225 1.48 -15.37 8.93
CA LYS A 225 0.85 -14.06 9.13
C LYS A 225 1.91 -12.99 9.39
N ILE A 226 1.90 -11.92 8.60
CA ILE A 226 2.79 -10.77 8.77
C ILE A 226 1.95 -9.54 9.12
N ALA A 227 2.19 -8.93 10.27
CA ALA A 227 1.64 -7.61 10.59
C ALA A 227 2.71 -6.54 10.33
N VAL A 228 2.32 -5.45 9.64
CA VAL A 228 3.26 -4.37 9.30
C VAL A 228 2.74 -3.05 9.85
N TYR A 229 3.31 -2.62 10.98
CA TYR A 229 3.10 -1.28 11.50
C TYR A 229 4.10 -0.29 10.87
N HIS A 230 3.88 1.01 11.05
CA HIS A 230 4.84 2.01 10.58
C HIS A 230 5.16 3.05 11.66
N TYR A 231 6.32 3.66 11.51
CA TYR A 231 6.83 4.72 12.35
C TYR A 231 7.66 5.71 11.53
N SER A 232 8.03 6.84 12.13
CA SER A 232 8.97 7.80 11.55
C SER A 232 10.16 7.96 12.48
N SER A 233 11.36 7.73 11.98
CA SER A 233 12.60 7.86 12.77
C SER A 233 13.01 9.31 12.99
N SER A 234 12.62 10.24 12.11
CA SER A 234 13.01 11.66 12.18
C SER A 234 11.93 12.55 12.79
N HIS A 235 10.64 12.18 12.71
CA HIS A 235 9.50 12.99 13.15
C HIS A 235 8.48 12.13 13.91
N SER A 236 8.93 11.41 14.91
CA SER A 236 8.13 10.43 15.65
C SER A 236 6.86 11.00 16.29
N SER A 237 6.84 12.31 16.63
CA SER A 237 5.68 12.95 17.25
C SER A 237 4.54 13.29 16.28
N ASP A 238 4.83 13.45 14.99
CA ASP A 238 3.89 14.05 14.03
C ASP A 238 3.64 13.19 12.78
N HIS A 239 4.61 12.35 12.39
CA HIS A 239 4.58 11.56 11.14
C HIS A 239 4.48 10.05 11.36
N GLY A 240 4.29 9.59 12.59
CA GLY A 240 4.03 8.19 12.90
C GLY A 240 2.63 7.74 12.46
N CYS A 241 2.18 6.60 12.98
CA CYS A 241 0.88 6.04 12.64
C CYS A 241 -0.28 6.91 13.15
N ALA A 242 -1.10 7.44 12.25
CA ALA A 242 -2.22 8.31 12.60
C ALA A 242 -3.28 7.61 13.46
N ALA A 243 -3.50 6.30 13.28
CA ALA A 243 -4.42 5.49 14.07
C ALA A 243 -4.00 5.38 15.54
N HIS A 244 -2.68 5.49 15.82
CA HIS A 244 -2.11 5.42 17.15
C HIS A 244 -1.59 6.79 17.65
N GLY A 245 -1.98 7.89 17.01
CA GLY A 245 -1.56 9.25 17.41
C GLY A 245 -0.05 9.45 17.34
N SER A 246 0.61 8.84 16.36
CA SER A 246 2.08 8.85 16.18
C SER A 246 2.87 8.23 17.35
N ASN A 247 2.25 7.31 18.09
CA ASN A 247 2.91 6.59 19.17
C ASN A 247 3.44 5.25 18.68
N ASP A 248 4.74 5.16 18.39
CA ASP A 248 5.41 3.98 17.84
C ASP A 248 5.30 2.76 18.76
N LYS A 249 5.39 2.97 20.08
CA LYS A 249 5.24 1.88 21.05
C LYS A 249 3.83 1.29 20.98
N LEU A 250 2.80 2.14 20.95
CA LEU A 250 1.42 1.69 20.85
C LEU A 250 1.14 0.98 19.52
N ALA A 251 1.69 1.48 18.41
CA ALA A 251 1.57 0.82 17.10
C ALA A 251 2.20 -0.58 17.12
N THR A 252 3.41 -0.72 17.69
CA THR A 252 4.11 -2.00 17.84
C THR A 252 3.32 -2.97 18.73
N GLU A 253 2.87 -2.52 19.90
CA GLU A 253 2.16 -3.34 20.88
C GLU A 253 0.78 -3.78 20.34
N SER A 254 0.07 -2.90 19.61
CA SER A 254 -1.23 -3.24 19.02
C SER A 254 -1.09 -4.30 17.92
N ALA A 255 -0.14 -4.14 17.00
CA ALA A 255 0.10 -5.12 15.94
C ALA A 255 0.55 -6.49 16.51
N LEU A 256 1.44 -6.48 17.51
CA LEU A 256 1.85 -7.70 18.21
C LEU A 256 0.69 -8.35 18.96
N GLY A 257 -0.15 -7.57 19.61
CA GLY A 257 -1.36 -8.03 20.30
C GLY A 257 -2.26 -8.82 19.36
N ARG A 258 -2.52 -8.31 18.15
CA ARG A 258 -3.34 -8.99 17.14
C ARG A 258 -2.72 -10.30 16.66
N LEU A 259 -1.39 -10.36 16.45
CA LEU A 259 -0.71 -11.60 16.09
C LEU A 259 -0.86 -12.67 17.18
N ASN A 260 -0.73 -12.28 18.46
CA ASN A 260 -0.89 -13.19 19.58
C ASN A 260 -2.35 -13.64 19.77
N GLU A 261 -3.33 -12.72 19.58
CA GLU A 261 -4.75 -13.06 19.60
C GLU A 261 -5.12 -14.07 18.50
N LEU A 262 -4.60 -13.88 17.28
CA LEU A 262 -4.82 -14.82 16.18
C LEU A 262 -4.27 -16.22 16.49
N ARG A 263 -3.04 -16.31 16.97
CA ARG A 263 -2.43 -17.58 17.37
C ARG A 263 -3.26 -18.28 18.45
N ALA A 264 -3.63 -17.54 19.50
CA ALA A 264 -4.44 -18.08 20.59
C ALA A 264 -5.83 -18.52 20.12
N ALA A 265 -6.50 -17.76 19.26
CA ALA A 265 -7.80 -18.11 18.72
C ALA A 265 -7.77 -19.42 17.91
N ILE A 266 -6.74 -19.59 17.08
CA ILE A 266 -6.54 -20.81 16.28
C ILE A 266 -6.21 -22.00 17.19
N GLU A 267 -5.29 -21.87 18.14
CA GLU A 267 -4.95 -22.96 19.07
C GLU A 267 -6.11 -23.36 19.99
N ASN A 268 -6.89 -22.39 20.45
CA ASN A 268 -8.09 -22.67 21.26
C ASN A 268 -9.16 -23.43 20.48
N THR A 269 -9.23 -23.21 19.15
CA THR A 269 -10.24 -23.86 18.31
C THR A 269 -9.77 -25.21 17.76
N TYR A 270 -8.53 -25.31 17.34
CA TYR A 270 -8.00 -26.46 16.59
C TYR A 270 -6.93 -27.26 17.33
N GLY A 271 -6.53 -26.82 18.52
CA GLY A 271 -5.58 -27.50 19.37
C GLY A 271 -4.17 -26.91 19.36
N VAL A 272 -3.40 -27.28 20.36
CA VAL A 272 -2.00 -26.82 20.55
C VAL A 272 -1.15 -27.21 19.33
N GLY A 273 -0.40 -26.24 18.81
CA GLY A 273 0.47 -26.42 17.64
C GLY A 273 -0.22 -26.16 16.31
N ALA A 274 -1.53 -25.81 16.29
CA ALA A 274 -2.23 -25.38 15.08
C ALA A 274 -1.91 -23.94 14.69
N ALA A 275 -1.33 -23.15 15.62
CA ALA A 275 -1.06 -21.74 15.37
C ALA A 275 -0.17 -21.51 14.14
N PRO A 276 -0.47 -20.50 13.31
CA PRO A 276 0.37 -20.11 12.21
C PRO A 276 1.71 -19.56 12.70
N ASP A 277 2.72 -19.56 11.83
CA ASP A 277 3.90 -18.73 12.04
C ASP A 277 3.53 -17.25 11.91
N VAL A 278 4.14 -16.41 12.74
CA VAL A 278 3.87 -14.96 12.72
C VAL A 278 5.17 -14.18 12.62
N LEU A 279 5.09 -13.03 11.92
CA LEU A 279 6.19 -12.08 11.81
C LEU A 279 5.65 -10.67 12.03
N LEU A 280 6.29 -9.91 12.92
CA LEU A 280 6.03 -8.51 13.15
C LEU A 280 7.10 -7.69 12.44
N VAL A 281 6.67 -6.73 11.63
CA VAL A 281 7.57 -5.83 10.88
C VAL A 281 7.17 -4.39 11.12
N GLY A 282 8.12 -3.53 11.45
CA GLY A 282 7.96 -2.08 11.44
C GLY A 282 8.54 -1.51 10.16
N MET A 283 7.88 -0.53 9.54
CA MET A 283 8.41 0.23 8.42
C MET A 283 8.68 1.67 8.82
N ASP A 284 9.92 2.10 8.70
CA ASP A 284 10.31 3.51 8.82
C ASP A 284 9.90 4.26 7.55
N THR A 285 8.87 5.09 7.66
CA THR A 285 8.33 5.82 6.51
C THR A 285 9.24 6.93 5.99
N ASP A 286 10.34 7.23 6.66
CA ASP A 286 11.30 8.26 6.23
C ASP A 286 12.26 7.74 5.16
N VAL A 287 12.57 6.44 5.20
CA VAL A 287 13.56 5.80 4.32
C VAL A 287 13.12 4.44 3.80
N ASP A 288 11.90 4.00 4.09
CA ASP A 288 11.34 2.67 3.80
C ASP A 288 12.19 1.50 4.33
N ALA A 289 12.98 1.75 5.39
CA ALA A 289 13.73 0.71 6.08
C ALA A 289 12.81 -0.13 6.96
N LEU A 290 13.19 -1.39 7.15
CA LEU A 290 12.45 -2.32 7.98
C LEU A 290 13.07 -2.48 9.37
N ARG A 291 12.20 -2.61 10.36
CA ARG A 291 12.48 -3.18 11.68
C ARG A 291 11.84 -4.56 11.73
N ILE A 292 12.64 -5.60 11.56
CA ILE A 292 12.15 -6.98 11.53
C ILE A 292 12.30 -7.58 12.92
N HIS A 293 11.17 -7.85 13.60
CA HIS A 293 11.18 -8.48 14.92
C HIS A 293 11.40 -9.97 14.78
N LEU A 294 12.37 -10.49 15.54
CA LEU A 294 12.83 -11.86 15.38
C LEU A 294 12.03 -12.82 16.27
N PRO A 295 11.22 -13.74 15.70
CA PRO A 295 10.56 -14.76 16.49
C PRO A 295 11.58 -15.78 17.00
N ASP A 296 11.25 -16.46 18.12
CA ASP A 296 12.04 -17.58 18.63
C ASP A 296 11.64 -18.92 17.96
N ALA A 297 12.20 -20.03 18.44
CA ALA A 297 11.91 -21.39 17.92
C ALA A 297 10.43 -21.80 18.09
N ARG A 298 9.70 -21.17 19.02
CA ARG A 298 8.26 -21.40 19.24
C ARG A 298 7.38 -20.49 18.40
N GLY A 299 8.00 -19.53 17.70
CA GLY A 299 7.30 -18.49 16.95
C GLY A 299 6.82 -17.34 17.82
N ASP A 300 7.32 -17.18 19.06
CA ASP A 300 6.98 -16.07 19.93
C ASP A 300 7.81 -14.84 19.54
N VAL A 301 7.15 -13.69 19.38
CA VAL A 301 7.78 -12.45 18.96
C VAL A 301 8.01 -11.52 20.16
N ASN A 302 9.25 -11.06 20.31
CA ASN A 302 9.60 -10.04 21.31
C ASN A 302 9.72 -8.67 20.63
N PRO A 303 8.95 -7.64 21.04
CA PRO A 303 8.99 -6.33 20.41
C PRO A 303 10.34 -5.61 20.54
N TYR A 304 11.17 -6.01 21.49
CA TYR A 304 12.51 -5.42 21.73
C TYR A 304 13.64 -6.18 21.04
N ARG A 305 13.36 -7.30 20.38
CA ARG A 305 14.34 -8.12 19.68
C ARG A 305 14.13 -8.02 18.18
N TYR A 306 14.88 -7.17 17.52
CA TYR A 306 14.74 -6.88 16.11
C TYR A 306 16.07 -6.55 15.44
N VAL A 307 16.07 -6.57 14.12
CA VAL A 307 17.11 -5.97 13.28
C VAL A 307 16.53 -4.81 12.47
N GLU A 308 17.32 -3.76 12.30
CA GLU A 308 16.97 -2.62 11.46
C GLU A 308 17.77 -2.67 10.16
N THR A 309 17.08 -2.72 9.04
CA THR A 309 17.75 -2.82 7.73
C THR A 309 18.53 -1.56 7.37
N SER A 310 18.18 -0.39 7.92
CA SER A 310 18.99 0.82 7.80
C SER A 310 20.35 0.69 8.49
N ALA A 311 20.42 -0.02 9.61
CA ALA A 311 21.69 -0.33 10.27
C ALA A 311 22.48 -1.37 9.46
N LEU A 312 21.80 -2.43 8.99
CA LEU A 312 22.43 -3.45 8.13
C LEU A 312 23.03 -2.81 6.86
N TYR A 313 22.30 -1.90 6.21
CA TYR A 313 22.77 -1.17 5.03
C TYR A 313 24.08 -0.43 5.33
N ARG A 314 24.14 0.34 6.43
CA ARG A 314 25.36 1.08 6.82
C ARG A 314 26.53 0.18 7.18
N GLU A 315 26.28 -0.91 7.90
CA GLU A 315 27.30 -1.89 8.34
C GLU A 315 27.91 -2.68 7.18
N THR A 316 27.18 -2.82 6.09
CA THR A 316 27.61 -3.64 4.94
C THR A 316 27.94 -2.84 3.68
N LEU A 317 27.75 -1.51 3.72
CA LEU A 317 28.13 -0.63 2.62
C LEU A 317 29.64 -0.70 2.36
N GLY A 318 30.02 -0.91 1.10
CA GLY A 318 31.40 -1.05 0.68
C GLY A 318 32.00 -2.45 0.86
N LEU A 319 31.27 -3.41 1.48
CA LEU A 319 31.71 -4.80 1.54
C LEU A 319 31.44 -5.51 0.19
N PRO A 320 32.33 -6.45 -0.21
CA PRO A 320 32.02 -7.38 -1.30
C PRO A 320 30.75 -8.20 -0.99
N ARG A 321 30.03 -8.63 -2.04
CA ARG A 321 28.73 -9.29 -1.95
C ARG A 321 28.65 -10.41 -0.90
N ASP A 322 29.59 -11.34 -0.93
CA ASP A 322 29.59 -12.50 0.00
C ASP A 322 29.90 -12.07 1.43
N ALA A 323 30.81 -11.11 1.61
CA ALA A 323 31.13 -10.57 2.92
C ALA A 323 29.94 -9.77 3.51
N ALA A 324 29.19 -9.04 2.69
CA ALA A 324 27.99 -8.34 3.10
C ALA A 324 26.90 -9.32 3.57
N ARG A 325 26.65 -10.40 2.82
CA ARG A 325 25.72 -11.46 3.23
C ARG A 325 26.12 -12.13 4.52
N ALA A 326 27.40 -12.50 4.65
CA ALA A 326 27.92 -13.12 5.88
C ALA A 326 27.73 -12.18 7.09
N ARG A 327 27.98 -10.88 6.89
CA ARG A 327 27.80 -9.87 7.96
C ARG A 327 26.34 -9.69 8.35
N ILE A 328 25.41 -9.66 7.38
CA ILE A 328 23.96 -9.61 7.66
C ILE A 328 23.55 -10.83 8.46
N ALA A 329 23.96 -12.04 8.06
CA ALA A 329 23.63 -13.28 8.76
C ALA A 329 24.15 -13.27 10.21
N GLU A 330 25.39 -12.78 10.42
CA GLU A 330 25.99 -12.62 11.75
C GLU A 330 25.20 -11.64 12.62
N LEU A 331 24.80 -10.48 12.07
CA LEU A 331 24.03 -9.47 12.81
C LEU A 331 22.63 -9.97 13.16
N VAL A 332 21.95 -10.67 12.26
CA VAL A 332 20.64 -11.29 12.52
C VAL A 332 20.77 -12.38 13.58
N ASP A 333 21.76 -13.26 13.50
CA ASP A 333 22.00 -14.29 14.50
C ASP A 333 22.32 -13.69 15.88
N THR A 334 23.15 -12.64 15.91
CA THR A 334 23.50 -11.93 17.17
C THR A 334 22.26 -11.30 17.80
N ALA A 335 21.44 -10.59 17.01
CA ALA A 335 20.19 -10.00 17.50
C ALA A 335 19.20 -11.09 17.96
N GLY A 336 19.21 -12.24 17.30
CA GLY A 336 18.42 -13.42 17.69
C GLY A 336 18.79 -14.03 19.03
N ARG A 337 20.05 -13.89 19.46
CA ARG A 337 20.59 -14.47 20.70
C ARG A 337 20.64 -13.50 21.89
N ALA A 338 20.29 -12.23 21.73
CA ALA A 338 20.39 -11.23 22.77
C ALA A 338 19.64 -11.62 24.04
N ASP A 339 20.27 -11.34 25.19
CA ASP A 339 19.99 -11.86 26.54
C ASP A 339 18.52 -11.83 26.98
N GLY A 340 18.07 -12.94 27.60
CA GLY A 340 16.86 -13.04 28.41
C GLY A 340 15.78 -14.02 27.94
N TRP A 341 15.92 -14.67 26.76
CA TRP A 341 14.96 -15.66 26.25
C TRP A 341 15.41 -17.12 26.45
N ALA A 342 16.21 -17.38 27.43
CA ALA A 342 16.90 -18.66 27.68
C ALA A 342 15.99 -19.75 28.22
N GLN A 343 14.92 -20.13 27.53
CA GLN A 343 14.30 -21.44 27.66
C GLN A 343 14.24 -22.18 26.31
N GLY A 344 15.34 -22.24 25.62
CA GLY A 344 15.58 -22.90 24.35
C GLY A 344 16.87 -22.38 23.75
N ASP A 345 17.34 -22.92 22.65
CA ASP A 345 18.55 -22.46 21.97
C ASP A 345 18.39 -21.06 21.27
N GLY A 346 17.23 -20.43 21.44
CA GLY A 346 16.92 -19.08 20.97
C GLY A 346 16.91 -18.91 19.44
N ARG A 347 17.04 -20.00 18.68
CA ARG A 347 17.12 -19.95 17.22
C ARG A 347 15.74 -19.91 16.58
N MET A 348 15.58 -19.08 15.56
CA MET A 348 14.43 -19.16 14.67
C MET A 348 14.35 -20.51 13.96
N ARG A 349 13.14 -20.92 13.54
CA ARG A 349 13.00 -22.04 12.60
C ARG A 349 13.75 -21.71 11.30
N GLU A 350 14.32 -22.72 10.64
CA GLU A 350 15.15 -22.56 9.44
C GLU A 350 14.44 -21.75 8.34
N GLY A 351 13.18 -22.07 8.03
CA GLY A 351 12.40 -21.35 7.03
C GLY A 351 12.13 -19.87 7.40
N MET A 352 11.87 -19.58 8.68
CA MET A 352 11.71 -18.23 9.18
C MET A 352 13.03 -17.46 9.12
N GLN A 353 14.14 -18.08 9.46
CA GLN A 353 15.46 -17.47 9.36
C GLN A 353 15.80 -17.13 7.91
N ALA A 354 15.52 -18.03 6.97
CA ALA A 354 15.70 -17.78 5.54
C ALA A 354 14.84 -16.60 5.05
N LEU A 355 13.58 -16.53 5.51
CA LEU A 355 12.69 -15.42 5.19
C LEU A 355 13.21 -14.08 5.74
N VAL A 356 13.59 -14.03 7.01
CA VAL A 356 14.13 -12.81 7.64
C VAL A 356 15.38 -12.31 6.91
N LEU A 357 16.31 -13.20 6.58
CA LEU A 357 17.52 -12.84 5.83
C LEU A 357 17.19 -12.33 4.43
N ALA A 358 16.26 -12.98 3.74
CA ALA A 358 15.83 -12.55 2.39
C ALA A 358 15.10 -11.20 2.40
N LEU A 359 14.22 -10.96 3.39
CA LEU A 359 13.57 -9.66 3.58
C LEU A 359 14.59 -8.57 3.89
N ALA A 360 15.55 -8.86 4.77
CA ALA A 360 16.61 -7.91 5.10
C ALA A 360 17.47 -7.56 3.87
N GLU A 361 17.93 -8.55 3.10
CA GLU A 361 18.72 -8.32 1.87
C GLU A 361 17.88 -7.56 0.82
N ALA A 362 16.64 -7.95 0.60
CA ALA A 362 15.75 -7.33 -0.39
C ALA A 362 15.49 -5.85 -0.07
N ASN A 363 15.29 -5.51 1.20
CA ASN A 363 15.02 -4.14 1.62
C ASN A 363 16.22 -3.20 1.46
N LEU A 364 17.46 -3.69 1.42
CA LEU A 364 18.61 -2.84 1.10
C LEU A 364 18.46 -2.15 -0.26
N SER A 365 17.86 -2.84 -1.23
CA SER A 365 17.54 -2.26 -2.55
C SER A 365 16.52 -1.12 -2.43
N GLN A 366 15.56 -1.19 -1.51
CA GLN A 366 14.61 -0.10 -1.30
C GLN A 366 15.23 1.10 -0.60
N ILE A 367 16.09 0.89 0.39
CA ILE A 367 16.82 1.98 1.04
C ILE A 367 17.65 2.75 0.00
N GLU A 368 18.37 2.04 -0.86
CA GLU A 368 19.15 2.68 -1.93
C GLU A 368 18.27 3.35 -2.98
N TYR A 369 17.10 2.78 -3.31
CA TYR A 369 16.10 3.40 -4.17
C TYR A 369 15.68 4.77 -3.64
N VAL A 370 15.35 4.87 -2.35
CA VAL A 370 14.98 6.14 -1.70
C VAL A 370 16.13 7.15 -1.74
N ILE A 371 17.35 6.70 -1.49
CA ILE A 371 18.55 7.55 -1.54
C ILE A 371 18.78 8.09 -2.96
N GLN A 372 18.72 7.23 -3.98
CA GLN A 372 19.09 7.58 -5.35
C GLN A 372 18.00 8.36 -6.08
N HIS A 373 16.73 7.99 -5.92
CA HIS A 373 15.63 8.52 -6.71
C HIS A 373 14.83 9.61 -5.99
N HIS A 374 14.85 9.62 -4.67
CA HIS A 374 14.13 10.58 -3.84
C HIS A 374 15.04 11.46 -2.98
N ALA A 375 16.36 11.40 -3.20
CA ALA A 375 17.38 12.15 -2.44
C ALA A 375 17.24 11.98 -0.92
N GLY A 376 16.78 10.82 -0.46
CA GLY A 376 16.53 10.51 0.96
C GLY A 376 15.36 11.31 1.58
N ARG A 377 14.45 11.88 0.78
CA ARG A 377 13.44 12.85 1.24
C ARG A 377 12.05 12.26 1.45
N TYR A 378 11.90 10.97 1.69
CA TYR A 378 10.58 10.41 1.96
C TYR A 378 9.90 11.05 3.19
N ALA A 379 10.65 11.41 4.21
CA ALA A 379 10.13 12.10 5.39
C ALA A 379 9.40 13.41 5.08
N VAL A 380 9.83 14.15 4.05
CA VAL A 380 9.23 15.43 3.67
C VAL A 380 8.10 15.32 2.65
N ILE A 381 7.91 14.15 2.02
CA ILE A 381 6.81 13.93 1.09
C ILE A 381 5.47 13.89 1.84
N GLY A 382 5.46 13.27 3.03
CA GLY A 382 4.24 13.14 3.84
C GLY A 382 3.16 12.32 3.09
N HIS A 383 1.91 12.76 3.23
CA HIS A 383 0.76 12.23 2.52
C HIS A 383 0.59 12.94 1.16
N ASP A 384 0.39 12.18 0.10
CA ASP A 384 0.20 12.66 -1.29
C ASP A 384 -0.75 11.71 -2.05
N GLU A 385 -1.68 11.08 -1.34
CA GLU A 385 -2.63 10.13 -1.90
C GLU A 385 -3.62 10.83 -2.83
N GLU A 386 -3.94 10.18 -3.95
CA GLU A 386 -4.87 10.68 -4.97
C GLU A 386 -6.32 10.20 -4.73
N LEU A 387 -6.50 9.02 -4.10
CA LEU A 387 -7.82 8.47 -3.80
C LEU A 387 -7.80 7.53 -2.60
N ILE A 388 -8.99 7.18 -2.11
CA ILE A 388 -9.18 6.09 -1.15
C ILE A 388 -9.65 4.86 -1.93
N CYS A 389 -8.98 3.72 -1.77
CA CYS A 389 -9.48 2.41 -2.16
C CYS A 389 -10.06 1.70 -0.96
N ALA A 390 -11.26 1.14 -1.10
CA ALA A 390 -11.96 0.41 -0.06
C ALA A 390 -12.44 -0.95 -0.59
N GLY A 391 -12.35 -1.98 0.23
CA GLY A 391 -12.75 -3.36 -0.12
C GLY A 391 -11.56 -4.30 -0.24
N GLU A 392 -11.37 -4.93 -1.39
CA GLU A 392 -10.26 -5.87 -1.61
C GLU A 392 -9.09 -5.22 -2.35
N ALA A 393 -7.85 -5.57 -1.96
CA ALA A 393 -6.63 -5.04 -2.54
C ALA A 393 -6.51 -5.34 -4.04
N MET A 394 -5.94 -4.39 -4.76
CA MET A 394 -5.56 -4.55 -6.16
C MET A 394 -4.06 -4.85 -6.22
N SER A 395 -3.69 -5.98 -6.83
CA SER A 395 -2.29 -6.39 -6.97
C SER A 395 -1.55 -5.68 -8.11
N GLU A 396 -2.30 -5.08 -9.04
CA GLU A 396 -1.78 -4.47 -10.26
C GLU A 396 -1.12 -3.11 -10.03
N LEU A 397 -1.63 -2.36 -9.06
CA LEU A 397 -1.19 -0.99 -8.85
C LEU A 397 -0.83 -0.76 -7.39
N GLN A 398 0.45 -0.98 -7.09
CA GLN A 398 1.02 -0.77 -5.76
C GLN A 398 2.13 0.27 -5.85
N LEU A 399 1.85 1.46 -5.35
CA LEU A 399 2.77 2.59 -5.35
C LEU A 399 2.57 3.42 -4.08
N ARG A 400 3.69 3.74 -3.41
CA ARG A 400 3.68 4.61 -2.23
C ARG A 400 2.91 5.90 -2.48
N ASN A 401 2.04 6.29 -1.55
CA ASN A 401 1.23 7.51 -1.59
C ASN A 401 0.40 7.67 -2.88
N LEU A 402 -0.04 6.58 -3.51
CA LEU A 402 -0.98 6.68 -4.61
C LEU A 402 -2.42 6.64 -4.09
N PHE A 403 -2.68 5.75 -3.15
CA PHE A 403 -3.99 5.64 -2.51
C PHE A 403 -3.87 5.24 -1.04
N TYR A 404 -4.84 5.65 -0.25
CA TYR A 404 -5.12 5.06 1.05
C TYR A 404 -5.94 3.79 0.82
N PHE A 405 -5.58 2.68 1.45
CA PHE A 405 -6.31 1.42 1.25
C PHE A 405 -6.88 0.90 2.57
N ALA A 406 -8.22 0.72 2.64
CA ALA A 406 -8.92 0.06 3.73
C ALA A 406 -9.51 -1.27 3.26
N HIS A 407 -9.05 -2.38 3.82
CA HIS A 407 -9.70 -3.67 3.64
C HIS A 407 -11.05 -3.68 4.33
N LEU A 408 -12.09 -4.15 3.64
CA LEU A 408 -13.44 -4.21 4.19
C LEU A 408 -13.98 -5.64 4.07
N ASP A 409 -14.04 -6.34 5.19
CA ASP A 409 -14.66 -7.66 5.27
C ASP A 409 -16.16 -7.54 5.44
N THR A 410 -16.62 -6.67 6.32
CA THR A 410 -18.05 -6.36 6.54
C THR A 410 -18.35 -4.88 6.29
N VAL A 411 -19.63 -4.56 6.08
CA VAL A 411 -20.08 -3.20 5.80
C VAL A 411 -19.91 -2.30 7.04
N GLU A 412 -20.15 -2.85 8.22
CA GLU A 412 -20.17 -2.12 9.49
C GLU A 412 -18.76 -1.81 9.98
N GLU A 413 -17.87 -2.78 9.92
CA GLU A 413 -16.52 -2.67 10.47
C GLU A 413 -15.60 -1.87 9.55
N GLY A 414 -15.65 -2.14 8.27
CA GLY A 414 -14.75 -1.52 7.32
C GLY A 414 -14.95 -0.01 7.13
N ALA A 415 -16.16 0.50 7.35
CA ALA A 415 -16.40 1.94 7.27
C ALA A 415 -15.63 2.73 8.35
N ALA A 416 -15.31 2.12 9.50
CA ALA A 416 -14.52 2.75 10.55
C ALA A 416 -13.05 2.95 10.15
N ASP A 417 -12.45 2.02 9.40
CA ASP A 417 -11.09 2.14 8.91
C ASP A 417 -10.89 3.31 7.93
N MET A 418 -11.98 3.75 7.30
CA MET A 418 -11.97 4.91 6.43
C MET A 418 -11.81 6.24 7.19
N ASP A 419 -12.12 6.32 8.49
CA ASP A 419 -12.02 7.58 9.25
C ASP A 419 -10.62 8.17 9.20
N VAL A 420 -9.59 7.34 9.21
CA VAL A 420 -8.20 7.78 9.09
C VAL A 420 -7.93 8.32 7.67
N GLY A 421 -8.37 7.62 6.64
CA GLY A 421 -8.26 8.06 5.25
C GLY A 421 -9.01 9.39 5.01
N ILE A 422 -10.25 9.50 5.46
CA ILE A 422 -11.03 10.74 5.38
C ILE A 422 -10.33 11.89 6.11
N LYS A 423 -9.72 11.65 7.27
CA LYS A 423 -8.94 12.66 8.00
C LYS A 423 -7.72 13.15 7.20
N ILE A 424 -7.02 12.24 6.52
CA ILE A 424 -5.90 12.58 5.62
C ILE A 424 -6.43 13.46 4.48
N PHE A 425 -7.48 13.02 3.79
CA PHE A 425 -8.07 13.76 2.67
C PHE A 425 -8.75 15.06 3.06
N ALA A 426 -9.18 15.22 4.32
CA ALA A 426 -9.60 16.53 4.82
C ALA A 426 -8.47 17.57 4.72
N GLY A 427 -7.24 17.16 4.94
CA GLY A 427 -6.04 17.99 4.76
C GLY A 427 -5.61 18.15 3.30
N LEU A 428 -5.63 17.08 2.51
CA LEU A 428 -5.16 17.09 1.13
C LEU A 428 -6.15 17.77 0.16
N ASN A 429 -7.43 17.46 0.27
CA ASN A 429 -8.45 17.82 -0.71
C ASN A 429 -9.50 18.79 -0.15
N VAL A 430 -10.24 18.40 0.89
CA VAL A 430 -11.45 19.12 1.36
C VAL A 430 -11.13 20.56 1.73
N ARG A 431 -10.02 20.81 2.40
CA ARG A 431 -9.55 22.14 2.76
C ARG A 431 -9.34 23.06 1.54
N HIS A 432 -9.07 22.47 0.39
CA HIS A 432 -8.86 23.18 -0.89
C HIS A 432 -10.11 23.17 -1.78
N GLY A 433 -11.26 22.72 -1.27
CA GLY A 433 -12.51 22.62 -2.02
C GLY A 433 -12.54 21.46 -3.02
N LEU A 434 -11.57 20.56 -2.98
CA LEU A 434 -11.51 19.36 -3.80
C LEU A 434 -12.23 18.20 -3.10
N PRO A 435 -12.84 17.30 -3.86
CA PRO A 435 -13.55 16.13 -3.30
C PRO A 435 -12.56 15.06 -2.85
N VAL A 436 -13.08 14.12 -2.05
CA VAL A 436 -12.45 12.85 -1.71
C VAL A 436 -12.94 11.80 -2.70
N PRO A 437 -12.12 11.34 -3.66
CA PRO A 437 -12.46 10.23 -4.52
C PRO A 437 -12.34 8.91 -3.74
N VAL A 438 -13.38 8.07 -3.79
CA VAL A 438 -13.40 6.75 -3.15
C VAL A 438 -13.72 5.68 -4.19
N LEU A 439 -12.83 4.72 -4.37
CA LEU A 439 -13.05 3.54 -5.20
C LEU A 439 -13.37 2.34 -4.32
N VAL A 440 -14.57 1.79 -4.44
CA VAL A 440 -14.98 0.55 -3.78
C VAL A 440 -14.74 -0.61 -4.74
N HIS A 441 -13.83 -1.52 -4.39
CA HIS A 441 -13.41 -2.58 -5.28
C HIS A 441 -13.53 -3.96 -4.64
N PHE A 442 -14.06 -4.92 -5.39
CA PHE A 442 -14.13 -6.34 -5.00
C PHE A 442 -13.75 -7.25 -6.14
N HIS A 443 -13.11 -8.38 -5.79
CA HIS A 443 -12.86 -9.45 -6.73
C HIS A 443 -14.03 -10.45 -6.78
N TYR A 444 -14.13 -11.13 -7.91
CA TYR A 444 -14.97 -12.32 -8.08
C TYR A 444 -14.20 -13.39 -8.87
N SER A 445 -14.72 -14.61 -8.90
CA SER A 445 -14.22 -15.67 -9.76
C SER A 445 -15.29 -15.99 -10.80
N SER A 446 -14.98 -15.82 -12.07
CA SER A 446 -15.90 -16.17 -13.18
C SER A 446 -16.24 -17.66 -13.23
N ARG A 447 -15.44 -18.52 -12.56
CA ARG A 447 -15.72 -19.95 -12.42
C ARG A 447 -16.89 -20.25 -11.46
N VAL A 448 -17.29 -19.28 -10.64
CA VAL A 448 -18.37 -19.44 -9.66
C VAL A 448 -19.64 -18.73 -10.16
N PRO A 449 -20.72 -19.46 -10.48
CA PRO A 449 -21.95 -18.86 -10.97
C PRO A 449 -22.49 -17.76 -10.04
N GLY A 450 -22.83 -16.59 -10.61
CA GLY A 450 -23.38 -15.46 -9.88
C GLY A 450 -22.37 -14.73 -8.96
N ALA A 451 -21.08 -15.06 -9.01
CA ALA A 451 -20.06 -14.41 -8.18
C ALA A 451 -19.91 -12.93 -8.52
N ARG A 452 -19.97 -12.55 -9.81
CA ARG A 452 -19.92 -11.15 -10.23
C ARG A 452 -21.06 -10.32 -9.63
N ASP A 453 -22.29 -10.83 -9.67
CA ASP A 453 -23.46 -10.12 -9.13
C ASP A 453 -23.37 -9.95 -7.60
N ARG A 454 -22.81 -10.96 -6.91
CA ARG A 454 -22.55 -10.86 -5.47
C ARG A 454 -21.49 -9.81 -5.15
N ALA A 455 -20.40 -9.75 -5.93
CA ALA A 455 -19.36 -8.71 -5.77
C ALA A 455 -19.93 -7.31 -6.03
N VAL A 456 -20.75 -7.14 -7.07
CA VAL A 456 -21.48 -5.89 -7.35
C VAL A 456 -22.40 -5.50 -6.20
N LEU A 457 -23.17 -6.46 -5.67
CA LEU A 457 -24.06 -6.19 -4.52
C LEU A 457 -23.28 -5.79 -3.26
N ARG A 458 -22.12 -6.45 -3.02
CA ARG A 458 -21.22 -6.12 -1.91
C ARG A 458 -20.67 -4.69 -2.07
N ALA A 459 -20.20 -4.33 -3.27
CA ALA A 459 -19.73 -2.99 -3.56
C ALA A 459 -20.79 -1.92 -3.32
N LYS A 460 -22.03 -2.17 -3.75
CA LYS A 460 -23.18 -1.26 -3.49
C LYS A 460 -23.45 -1.07 -2.01
N ARG A 461 -23.42 -2.14 -1.21
CA ARG A 461 -23.63 -2.06 0.25
C ARG A 461 -22.53 -1.25 0.93
N VAL A 462 -21.27 -1.51 0.58
CA VAL A 462 -20.13 -0.79 1.13
C VAL A 462 -20.18 0.69 0.75
N LYS A 463 -20.46 1.02 -0.52
CA LYS A 463 -20.66 2.41 -0.95
C LYS A 463 -21.76 3.10 -0.13
N ALA A 464 -22.91 2.44 0.04
CA ALA A 464 -24.03 3.00 0.82
C ALA A 464 -23.63 3.26 2.28
N ALA A 465 -22.89 2.34 2.91
CA ALA A 465 -22.38 2.50 4.27
C ALA A 465 -21.41 3.69 4.39
N ILE A 466 -20.50 3.83 3.43
CA ILE A 466 -19.55 4.96 3.37
C ILE A 466 -20.30 6.29 3.24
N VAL A 467 -21.25 6.40 2.32
CA VAL A 467 -22.05 7.62 2.12
C VAL A 467 -22.87 7.97 3.37
N ALA A 468 -23.46 6.96 4.00
CA ALA A 468 -24.22 7.14 5.25
C ALA A 468 -23.35 7.60 6.43
N ARG A 469 -22.08 7.17 6.48
CA ARG A 469 -21.13 7.57 7.53
C ARG A 469 -20.67 9.02 7.39
N TYR A 470 -20.56 9.53 6.16
CA TYR A 470 -20.07 10.89 5.88
C TYR A 470 -21.09 11.77 5.17
N PRO A 471 -22.31 11.95 5.74
CA PRO A 471 -23.42 12.62 5.06
C PRO A 471 -23.11 14.08 4.74
N ALA A 472 -22.32 14.76 5.58
CA ALA A 472 -21.97 16.16 5.37
C ALA A 472 -21.05 16.36 4.14
N LEU A 473 -20.10 15.45 3.91
CA LEU A 473 -19.24 15.48 2.72
C LEU A 473 -20.04 15.12 1.47
N ALA A 474 -20.91 14.13 1.54
CA ALA A 474 -21.77 13.72 0.43
C ALA A 474 -22.71 14.84 0.00
N ALA A 475 -23.38 15.50 0.96
CA ALA A 475 -24.31 16.62 0.69
C ALA A 475 -23.61 17.83 0.04
N GLN A 476 -22.32 18.04 0.30
CA GLN A 476 -21.53 19.11 -0.29
C GLN A 476 -20.85 18.72 -1.63
N GLY A 477 -21.07 17.51 -2.15
CA GLY A 477 -20.40 16.98 -3.32
C GLY A 477 -18.88 16.77 -3.09
N LEU A 478 -18.46 16.66 -1.82
CA LEU A 478 -17.06 16.47 -1.43
C LEU A 478 -16.71 15.00 -1.17
N LEU A 479 -17.63 14.07 -1.34
CA LEU A 479 -17.43 12.63 -1.29
C LEU A 479 -17.96 12.00 -2.57
N ASN A 480 -17.07 11.52 -3.42
CA ASN A 480 -17.43 10.88 -4.68
C ASN A 480 -17.00 9.42 -4.67
N CYS A 481 -17.98 8.52 -4.68
CA CYS A 481 -17.74 7.08 -4.63
C CYS A 481 -18.01 6.43 -5.99
N ARG A 482 -17.01 5.74 -6.54
CA ARG A 482 -17.13 4.86 -7.71
C ARG A 482 -16.99 3.40 -7.26
N MET A 483 -17.63 2.48 -7.97
CA MET A 483 -17.54 1.05 -7.69
C MET A 483 -16.88 0.34 -8.86
N ALA A 484 -16.07 -0.69 -8.57
CA ALA A 484 -15.49 -1.54 -9.58
C ALA A 484 -15.39 -2.99 -9.11
N VAL A 485 -15.28 -3.92 -10.05
CA VAL A 485 -15.03 -5.33 -9.79
C VAL A 485 -13.91 -5.85 -10.70
N SER A 486 -13.21 -6.89 -10.26
CA SER A 486 -12.19 -7.57 -11.05
C SER A 486 -12.40 -9.07 -11.00
N ASP A 487 -12.19 -9.74 -12.14
CA ASP A 487 -12.19 -11.19 -12.20
C ASP A 487 -10.81 -11.75 -11.87
N ARG A 488 -10.72 -12.64 -10.88
CA ARG A 488 -9.47 -13.31 -10.49
C ARG A 488 -8.98 -14.34 -11.51
N ASP A 489 -9.90 -14.87 -12.34
CA ASP A 489 -9.65 -15.97 -13.27
C ASP A 489 -9.71 -15.52 -14.74
N GLY A 490 -10.09 -14.27 -15.02
CA GLY A 490 -10.27 -13.71 -16.35
C GLY A 490 -9.59 -12.36 -16.56
N ASP A 491 -10.00 -11.68 -17.63
CA ASP A 491 -9.37 -10.44 -18.08
C ASP A 491 -10.09 -9.16 -17.58
N GLU A 492 -11.23 -9.28 -16.88
CA GLU A 492 -11.96 -8.14 -16.37
C GLU A 492 -11.21 -7.54 -15.17
N ARG A 493 -10.61 -6.38 -15.35
CA ARG A 493 -9.82 -5.68 -14.30
C ARG A 493 -10.40 -4.32 -14.03
N CYS A 494 -10.70 -4.03 -12.78
CA CYS A 494 -11.24 -2.75 -12.32
C CYS A 494 -12.42 -2.26 -13.20
N ALA A 495 -13.31 -3.18 -13.58
CA ALA A 495 -14.47 -2.85 -14.39
C ALA A 495 -15.45 -2.01 -13.59
N VAL A 496 -15.71 -0.80 -14.07
CA VAL A 496 -16.62 0.15 -13.42
C VAL A 496 -18.06 -0.39 -13.45
N ILE A 497 -18.72 -0.29 -12.30
CA ILE A 497 -20.14 -0.58 -12.16
C ILE A 497 -20.90 0.72 -12.41
N GLU A 498 -21.59 0.82 -13.55
CA GLU A 498 -22.50 1.93 -13.82
C GLU A 498 -23.74 1.84 -12.91
N GLU A 499 -24.06 2.89 -12.21
CA GLU A 499 -25.36 3.03 -11.57
C GLU A 499 -26.34 3.47 -12.65
N ALA A 500 -27.43 2.71 -12.82
CA ALA A 500 -28.54 3.22 -13.61
C ALA A 500 -28.94 4.57 -13.02
N VAL A 501 -28.86 5.62 -13.83
CA VAL A 501 -29.39 6.94 -13.47
C VAL A 501 -30.84 6.66 -13.09
N ALA A 502 -31.18 6.80 -11.79
CA ALA A 502 -32.57 6.74 -11.41
C ALA A 502 -33.25 7.90 -12.17
N ASP A 503 -34.09 7.57 -13.14
CA ASP A 503 -34.95 8.53 -13.78
C ASP A 503 -35.57 9.35 -12.66
N ALA A 504 -35.13 10.60 -12.53
CA ALA A 504 -35.81 11.58 -11.68
C ALA A 504 -37.19 11.75 -12.33
N GLY A 505 -38.11 10.90 -11.88
CA GLY A 505 -39.52 10.99 -12.30
C GLY A 505 -40.00 12.41 -12.09
N HIS A 506 -40.46 13.00 -13.19
CA HIS A 506 -41.14 14.26 -13.23
C HIS A 506 -42.38 14.26 -12.34
#